data_b23abbe420ea611d2ed680375a232a56
#
_entry.id   b23abbe420ea611d2ed680375a232a56
#
_cell.length_a   1.000
_cell.length_b   1.000
_cell.length_c   1.000
_cell.angle_alpha   90.00
_cell.angle_beta   90.00
_cell.angle_gamma   90.00
#
_symmetry.space_group_name_H-M   'P 1'
#
loop_
_entity.id
_entity.type
_entity.pdbx_description
1 polymer ?
#
loop_
_entity_poly.entity_id
_entity_poly.type
_entity_poly.pdbx_seq_one_letter_code
_entity_poly.pdbx_strand_id
1 'polypeptide(L)'
;VMGMKKKMLSATSCAVMVGSLAAPAFTVQAADDTLVYWSMWEATEPQGQAIQEAIDAYTKETGVEVDVQFKGRTGNREALQPALDGGTQIDIFDEDIDRVNGMYGKNLLDLEDLAKENDYEATANAGLMAACRDAGGGTLKTIPYQPNVFAFFYNKDLFEQAGITEEPKTWDEFKDVCQKLKDAGITP
;
A
#
# COMPACT_ATOMS: atom_id res chain seq x y z
N VAL A 1 31.07 -36.11 4.09
CA VAL A 1 30.70 -37.52 4.14
C VAL A 1 29.93 -37.77 5.43
N MET A 2 28.72 -38.28 5.35
CA MET A 2 27.77 -38.76 6.34
C MET A 2 26.50 -37.89 6.33
N GLY A 3 25.38 -38.28 5.78
CA GLY A 3 24.64 -39.53 5.93
C GLY A 3 23.41 -39.23 6.77
N MET A 4 22.39 -38.57 6.19
CA MET A 4 21.12 -38.31 6.89
C MET A 4 20.07 -39.33 6.48
N LYS A 5 19.64 -40.11 7.46
CA LYS A 5 18.63 -41.16 7.35
C LYS A 5 17.22 -40.54 7.36
N LYS A 6 16.47 -40.76 6.26
CA LYS A 6 15.02 -40.60 6.21
C LYS A 6 14.34 -41.59 7.14
N LYS A 7 13.45 -41.13 8.02
CA LYS A 7 12.46 -41.99 8.69
C LYS A 7 11.09 -41.74 8.05
N MET A 8 10.64 -42.71 7.27
CA MET A 8 9.23 -42.88 6.90
C MET A 8 8.50 -43.44 8.10
N LEU A 9 7.40 -42.86 8.50
CA LEU A 9 6.38 -43.54 9.32
C LEU A 9 5.11 -43.63 8.48
N SER A 10 4.77 -44.91 8.22
CA SER A 10 3.49 -45.32 7.68
C SER A 10 2.50 -45.46 8.85
N ALA A 11 1.28 -44.99 8.68
CA ALA A 11 0.15 -45.42 9.49
C ALA A 11 -1.11 -45.48 8.65
N THR A 12 -1.67 -46.66 8.66
CA THR A 12 -2.79 -47.22 7.89
C THR A 12 -4.13 -46.85 8.51
N SER A 13 -5.07 -46.50 7.65
CA SER A 13 -6.54 -46.65 7.69
C SER A 13 -7.33 -46.79 9.00
N CYS A 14 -8.39 -46.01 9.09
CA CYS A 14 -9.76 -46.56 9.19
C CYS A 14 -10.79 -45.53 8.75
N ALA A 15 -11.66 -45.92 7.83
CA ALA A 15 -12.75 -45.13 7.28
C ALA A 15 -13.97 -45.19 8.23
N VAL A 16 -14.61 -44.04 8.43
CA VAL A 16 -16.05 -43.97 8.75
C VAL A 16 -16.64 -42.80 8.01
N MET A 17 -17.54 -43.10 7.05
CA MET A 17 -18.38 -42.10 6.40
C MET A 17 -19.46 -41.61 7.35
N VAL A 18 -19.52 -40.31 7.56
CA VAL A 18 -20.74 -39.60 7.91
C VAL A 18 -20.73 -38.30 7.14
N GLY A 19 -21.69 -38.15 6.22
CA GLY A 19 -21.83 -36.97 5.40
C GLY A 19 -22.28 -35.76 6.23
N SER A 20 -21.52 -34.69 6.12
CA SER A 20 -21.94 -33.34 6.45
C SER A 20 -21.25 -32.43 5.47
N LEU A 21 -22.04 -31.61 4.78
CA LEU A 21 -21.54 -30.50 3.97
C LEU A 21 -20.80 -29.53 4.89
N ALA A 22 -19.50 -29.73 5.03
CA ALA A 22 -18.60 -28.77 5.64
C ALA A 22 -17.87 -28.06 4.49
N ALA A 23 -18.06 -26.76 4.39
CA ALA A 23 -17.18 -25.91 3.62
C ALA A 23 -15.72 -26.23 4.00
N PRO A 24 -14.77 -26.18 3.07
CA PRO A 24 -13.38 -26.37 3.42
C PRO A 24 -12.96 -25.24 4.35
N ALA A 25 -12.85 -25.55 5.65
CA ALA A 25 -12.09 -24.73 6.56
C ALA A 25 -10.63 -24.87 6.10
N PHE A 26 -10.11 -23.86 5.45
CA PHE A 26 -8.67 -23.70 5.29
C PHE A 26 -8.11 -23.53 6.70
N THR A 27 -7.66 -24.63 7.30
CA THR A 27 -6.78 -24.56 8.45
C THR A 27 -5.45 -24.02 7.93
N VAL A 28 -5.31 -22.70 7.90
CA VAL A 28 -4.01 -22.07 7.86
C VAL A 28 -3.32 -22.51 9.15
N GLN A 29 -2.37 -23.41 9.01
CA GLN A 29 -1.48 -23.77 10.10
C GLN A 29 -0.66 -22.51 10.36
N ALA A 30 -0.99 -21.79 11.45
CA ALA A 30 -0.21 -20.66 11.90
C ALA A 30 1.22 -21.16 12.12
N ALA A 31 2.10 -20.83 11.19
CA ALA A 31 3.52 -20.81 11.48
C ALA A 31 3.75 -19.68 12.51
N ASP A 32 4.81 -19.79 13.30
CA ASP A 32 5.26 -18.76 14.26
C ASP A 32 5.69 -17.42 13.58
N ASP A 33 5.11 -17.10 12.43
CA ASP A 33 5.55 -16.01 11.55
C ASP A 33 4.62 -14.82 11.71
N THR A 34 4.97 -13.95 12.65
CA THR A 34 4.40 -12.60 12.74
C THR A 34 4.80 -11.83 11.49
N LEU A 35 3.82 -11.25 10.77
CA LEU A 35 4.08 -10.35 9.65
C LEU A 35 4.60 -9.01 10.18
N VAL A 36 5.67 -8.50 9.59
CA VAL A 36 6.25 -7.21 9.94
C VAL A 36 5.83 -6.17 8.89
N TYR A 37 5.10 -5.15 9.34
CA TYR A 37 4.62 -4.06 8.48
C TYR A 37 5.25 -2.73 8.88
N TRP A 38 6.00 -2.09 7.96
CA TRP A 38 6.54 -0.75 8.14
C TRP A 38 5.67 0.29 7.46
N SER A 39 5.10 1.20 8.25
CA SER A 39 4.22 2.24 7.74
C SER A 39 4.88 3.62 7.77
N MET A 40 4.68 4.39 6.69
CA MET A 40 5.10 5.79 6.59
C MET A 40 4.21 6.74 7.40
N TRP A 41 3.14 6.26 7.97
CA TRP A 41 2.25 7.04 8.81
C TRP A 41 2.72 7.06 10.26
N GLU A 42 2.27 8.07 11.01
CA GLU A 42 2.37 8.06 12.47
C GLU A 42 1.16 7.35 13.06
N ALA A 43 1.33 6.67 14.19
CA ALA A 43 0.22 5.97 14.86
C ALA A 43 -0.95 6.89 15.25
N THR A 44 -0.67 8.18 15.46
CA THR A 44 -1.66 9.20 15.86
C THR A 44 -2.37 9.85 14.68
N GLU A 45 -1.89 9.66 13.44
CA GLU A 45 -2.56 10.15 12.25
C GLU A 45 -3.82 9.33 11.95
N PRO A 46 -4.87 9.91 11.35
CA PRO A 46 -6.08 9.17 10.96
C PRO A 46 -5.79 7.92 10.11
N GLN A 47 -4.78 8.00 9.25
CA GLN A 47 -4.35 6.89 8.40
C GLN A 47 -3.73 5.76 9.25
N GLY A 48 -2.87 6.12 10.22
CA GLY A 48 -2.28 5.16 11.14
C GLY A 48 -3.33 4.45 11.99
N GLN A 49 -4.33 5.18 12.45
CA GLN A 49 -5.47 4.62 13.20
C GLN A 49 -6.29 3.65 12.33
N ALA A 50 -6.60 4.03 11.08
CA ALA A 50 -7.32 3.17 10.16
C ALA A 50 -6.54 1.89 9.80
N ILE A 51 -5.22 1.98 9.64
CA ILE A 51 -4.34 0.83 9.42
C ILE A 51 -4.39 -0.10 10.64
N GLN A 52 -4.29 0.44 11.86
CA GLN A 52 -4.35 -0.36 13.08
C GLN A 52 -5.70 -1.08 13.20
N GLU A 53 -6.81 -0.40 12.96
CA GLU A 53 -8.14 -1.02 12.97
C GLU A 53 -8.26 -2.15 11.93
N ALA A 54 -7.71 -1.96 10.73
CA ALA A 54 -7.71 -2.99 9.70
C ALA A 54 -6.85 -4.21 10.10
N ILE A 55 -5.70 -3.99 10.72
CA ILE A 55 -4.83 -5.06 11.25
C ILE A 55 -5.52 -5.82 12.36
N ASP A 56 -6.14 -5.14 13.30
CA ASP A 56 -6.87 -5.77 14.41
C ASP A 56 -8.01 -6.66 13.88
N ALA A 57 -8.74 -6.19 12.86
CA ALA A 57 -9.77 -6.97 12.20
C ALA A 57 -9.21 -8.21 11.48
N TYR A 58 -8.11 -8.04 10.76
CA TYR A 58 -7.40 -9.12 10.06
C TYR A 58 -6.90 -10.19 11.03
N THR A 59 -6.19 -9.78 12.08
CA THR A 59 -5.70 -10.71 13.13
C THR A 59 -6.85 -11.45 13.80
N LYS A 60 -7.96 -10.77 14.10
CA LYS A 60 -9.14 -11.39 14.68
C LYS A 60 -9.77 -12.43 13.75
N GLU A 61 -9.77 -12.20 12.45
CA GLU A 61 -10.38 -13.08 11.45
C GLU A 61 -9.49 -14.29 11.13
N THR A 62 -8.19 -14.05 10.97
CA THR A 62 -7.23 -15.04 10.46
C THR A 62 -6.40 -15.71 11.53
N GLY A 63 -6.23 -15.08 12.69
CA GLY A 63 -5.28 -15.50 13.74
C GLY A 63 -3.82 -15.16 13.42
N VAL A 64 -3.54 -14.47 12.31
CA VAL A 64 -2.19 -14.04 11.93
C VAL A 64 -1.85 -12.74 12.64
N GLU A 65 -0.76 -12.73 13.40
CA GLU A 65 -0.26 -11.54 14.07
C GLU A 65 0.47 -10.62 13.11
N VAL A 66 0.30 -9.31 13.26
CA VAL A 66 1.01 -8.28 12.48
C VAL A 66 1.68 -7.29 13.42
N ASP A 67 3.01 -7.23 13.38
CA ASP A 67 3.82 -6.19 14.03
C ASP A 67 3.87 -4.96 13.13
N VAL A 68 2.98 -3.99 13.35
CA VAL A 68 3.01 -2.74 12.61
C VAL A 68 3.93 -1.72 13.29
N GLN A 69 4.87 -1.21 12.54
CA GLN A 69 5.84 -0.21 12.98
C GLN A 69 5.57 1.12 12.28
N PHE A 70 4.92 2.03 12.98
CA PHE A 70 4.64 3.38 12.49
C PHE A 70 5.92 4.23 12.57
N LYS A 71 6.57 4.42 11.43
CA LYS A 71 7.88 5.08 11.32
C LYS A 71 7.79 6.59 11.04
N GLY A 72 6.62 7.04 10.58
CA GLY A 72 6.50 8.36 9.97
C GLY A 72 7.23 8.46 8.62
N ARG A 73 6.87 9.44 7.79
CA ARG A 73 7.41 9.56 6.42
C ARG A 73 8.92 9.67 6.38
N THR A 74 9.50 10.51 7.23
CA THR A 74 10.96 10.71 7.26
C THR A 74 11.67 9.46 7.76
N GLY A 75 11.24 8.91 8.89
CA GLY A 75 11.86 7.72 9.48
C GLY A 75 11.78 6.50 8.56
N ASN A 76 10.62 6.31 7.89
CA ASN A 76 10.46 5.23 6.93
C ASN A 76 11.43 5.39 5.74
N ARG A 77 11.53 6.57 5.16
CA ARG A 77 12.40 6.88 4.02
C ARG A 77 13.89 6.73 4.31
N GLU A 78 14.31 7.09 5.51
CA GLU A 78 15.70 6.98 5.94
C GLU A 78 16.10 5.54 6.28
N ALA A 79 15.18 4.76 6.85
CA ALA A 79 15.49 3.45 7.38
C ALA A 79 15.22 2.28 6.41
N LEU A 80 14.26 2.43 5.47
CA LEU A 80 13.76 1.29 4.69
C LEU A 80 14.84 0.66 3.80
N GLN A 81 15.57 1.45 3.01
CA GLN A 81 16.61 0.89 2.12
C GLN A 81 17.74 0.20 2.89
N PRO A 82 18.34 0.81 3.93
CA PRO A 82 19.35 0.12 4.74
C PRO A 82 18.84 -1.16 5.41
N ALA A 83 17.58 -1.17 5.85
CA ALA A 83 16.98 -2.34 6.48
C ALA A 83 16.78 -3.49 5.47
N LEU A 84 16.27 -3.20 4.28
CA LEU A 84 16.11 -4.18 3.20
C LEU A 84 17.47 -4.73 2.74
N ASP A 85 18.47 -3.86 2.58
CA ASP A 85 19.82 -4.27 2.18
C ASP A 85 20.53 -5.08 3.28
N GLY A 86 20.19 -4.82 4.54
CA GLY A 86 20.67 -5.55 5.72
C GLY A 86 19.95 -6.87 5.99
N GLY A 87 18.92 -7.20 5.22
CA GLY A 87 18.12 -8.41 5.41
C GLY A 87 17.21 -8.38 6.63
N THR A 88 16.81 -7.19 7.09
CA THR A 88 15.78 -7.05 8.12
C THR A 88 14.46 -7.60 7.59
N GLN A 89 13.76 -8.38 8.40
CA GLN A 89 12.43 -8.85 8.03
C GLN A 89 11.48 -7.66 7.92
N ILE A 90 10.95 -7.45 6.72
CA ILE A 90 9.90 -6.50 6.39
C ILE A 90 9.04 -7.18 5.35
N ASP A 91 7.86 -7.63 5.74
CA ASP A 91 6.97 -8.38 4.87
C ASP A 91 6.06 -7.44 4.07
N ILE A 92 5.68 -6.32 4.68
CA ILE A 92 4.83 -5.29 4.08
C ILE A 92 5.43 -3.92 4.40
N PHE A 93 5.38 -3.02 3.44
CA PHE A 93 5.63 -1.61 3.71
C PHE A 93 4.79 -0.72 2.80
N ASP A 94 4.51 0.49 3.22
CA ASP A 94 3.86 1.51 2.40
C ASP A 94 4.81 2.69 2.10
N GLU A 95 4.64 3.26 0.92
CA GLU A 95 5.38 4.44 0.46
C GLU A 95 4.70 4.99 -0.81
N ASP A 96 5.10 6.17 -1.25
CA ASP A 96 4.65 6.74 -2.52
C ASP A 96 5.06 5.86 -3.71
N ILE A 97 4.15 5.66 -4.66
CA ILE A 97 4.31 4.74 -5.80
C ILE A 97 5.58 4.98 -6.62
N ASP A 98 5.96 6.23 -6.85
CA ASP A 98 7.16 6.59 -7.61
C ASP A 98 8.43 6.15 -6.88
N ARG A 99 8.45 6.25 -5.56
CA ARG A 99 9.57 5.81 -4.73
C ARG A 99 9.65 4.29 -4.65
N VAL A 100 8.49 3.64 -4.43
CA VAL A 100 8.44 2.18 -4.29
C VAL A 100 9.07 1.50 -5.49
N ASN A 101 8.61 1.82 -6.69
CA ASN A 101 9.10 1.14 -7.88
C ASN A 101 10.52 1.57 -8.29
N GLY A 102 10.86 2.85 -8.13
CA GLY A 102 12.17 3.38 -8.47
C GLY A 102 13.29 2.92 -7.53
N MET A 103 13.03 2.85 -6.23
CA MET A 103 14.04 2.53 -5.22
C MET A 103 14.02 1.06 -4.79
N TYR A 104 12.83 0.50 -4.59
CA TYR A 104 12.65 -0.81 -3.94
C TYR A 104 12.21 -1.91 -4.89
N GLY A 105 12.02 -1.63 -6.18
CA GLY A 105 11.44 -2.55 -7.17
C GLY A 105 12.08 -3.95 -7.22
N LYS A 106 13.38 -4.07 -6.90
CA LYS A 106 14.11 -5.36 -6.80
C LYS A 106 13.70 -6.20 -5.59
N ASN A 107 13.12 -5.58 -4.56
CA ASN A 107 12.70 -6.21 -3.32
C ASN A 107 11.22 -6.59 -3.32
N LEU A 108 10.47 -6.18 -4.35
CA LEU A 108 9.02 -6.39 -4.43
C LEU A 108 8.69 -7.72 -5.10
N LEU A 109 7.65 -8.37 -4.61
CA LEU A 109 7.06 -9.55 -5.23
C LEU A 109 6.17 -9.17 -6.43
N ASP A 110 5.99 -10.12 -7.33
CA ASP A 110 4.93 -10.08 -8.32
C ASP A 110 3.60 -10.44 -7.65
N LEU A 111 2.63 -9.54 -7.74
CA LEU A 111 1.33 -9.65 -7.08
C LEU A 111 0.20 -10.00 -8.06
N GLU A 112 0.49 -10.27 -9.35
CA GLU A 112 -0.54 -10.52 -10.37
C GLU A 112 -1.43 -11.71 -10.02
N ASP A 113 -0.85 -12.81 -9.58
CA ASP A 113 -1.61 -14.01 -9.23
C ASP A 113 -2.38 -13.82 -7.93
N LEU A 114 -1.78 -13.19 -6.93
CA LEU A 114 -2.45 -12.88 -5.66
C LEU A 114 -3.68 -11.97 -5.86
N ALA A 115 -3.57 -10.98 -6.74
CA ALA A 115 -4.67 -10.07 -7.07
C ALA A 115 -5.83 -10.79 -7.77
N LYS A 116 -5.53 -11.80 -8.60
CA LYS A 116 -6.55 -12.63 -9.27
C LYS A 116 -7.23 -13.60 -8.31
N GLU A 117 -6.45 -14.28 -7.46
CA GLU A 117 -6.98 -15.26 -6.50
C GLU A 117 -8.00 -14.64 -5.55
N ASN A 118 -7.79 -13.39 -5.15
CA ASN A 118 -8.67 -12.69 -4.22
C ASN A 118 -9.71 -11.80 -4.90
N ASP A 119 -9.87 -11.88 -6.21
CA ASP A 119 -10.79 -11.04 -7.00
C ASP A 119 -10.61 -9.54 -6.74
N TYR A 120 -9.39 -9.15 -6.36
CA TYR A 120 -9.08 -7.77 -5.96
C TYR A 120 -9.29 -6.79 -7.12
N GLU A 121 -8.97 -7.18 -8.34
CA GLU A 121 -9.15 -6.35 -9.53
C GLU A 121 -10.61 -5.96 -9.79
N ALA A 122 -11.57 -6.81 -9.42
CA ALA A 122 -12.98 -6.51 -9.59
C ALA A 122 -13.48 -5.41 -8.65
N THR A 123 -12.80 -5.21 -7.53
CA THR A 123 -13.17 -4.22 -6.50
C THR A 123 -12.28 -2.99 -6.53
N ALA A 124 -11.06 -3.10 -7.05
CA ALA A 124 -10.10 -2.01 -7.12
C ALA A 124 -10.39 -1.03 -8.26
N ASN A 125 -9.97 0.23 -8.11
CA ASN A 125 -10.06 1.21 -9.18
C ASN A 125 -9.12 0.85 -10.32
N ALA A 126 -9.68 0.61 -11.52
CA ALA A 126 -8.92 0.18 -12.69
C ALA A 126 -7.81 1.15 -13.10
N GLY A 127 -8.03 2.47 -12.97
CA GLY A 127 -7.02 3.49 -13.28
C GLY A 127 -5.83 3.44 -12.32
N LEU A 128 -6.08 3.22 -11.03
CA LEU A 128 -5.02 3.06 -10.02
C LEU A 128 -4.25 1.76 -10.22
N MET A 129 -4.94 0.67 -10.57
CA MET A 129 -4.29 -0.61 -10.89
C MET A 129 -3.40 -0.50 -12.12
N ALA A 130 -3.86 0.20 -13.17
CA ALA A 130 -3.04 0.48 -14.36
C ALA A 130 -1.80 1.30 -14.00
N ALA A 131 -1.94 2.35 -13.19
CA ALA A 131 -0.80 3.16 -12.73
C ALA A 131 0.22 2.34 -11.92
N CYS A 132 -0.24 1.41 -11.07
CA CYS A 132 0.63 0.50 -10.34
C CYS A 132 1.40 -0.45 -11.26
N ARG A 133 0.76 -0.96 -12.32
CA ARG A 133 1.43 -1.80 -13.32
C ARG A 133 2.45 -1.03 -14.14
N ASP A 134 2.09 0.18 -14.61
CA ASP A 134 3.01 1.04 -15.35
C ASP A 134 4.27 1.36 -14.52
N ALA A 135 4.07 1.76 -13.26
CA ALA A 135 5.17 1.99 -12.34
C ALA A 135 6.00 0.74 -12.06
N GLY A 136 5.39 -0.44 -12.07
CA GLY A 136 6.05 -1.74 -11.91
C GLY A 136 6.71 -2.30 -13.17
N GLY A 137 6.75 -1.53 -14.28
CA GLY A 137 7.32 -1.96 -15.55
C GLY A 137 6.46 -2.98 -16.30
N GLY A 138 5.14 -2.89 -16.15
CA GLY A 138 4.15 -3.77 -16.77
C GLY A 138 3.69 -4.92 -15.87
N THR A 139 4.16 -4.97 -14.62
CA THR A 139 3.80 -6.01 -13.65
C THR A 139 3.28 -5.37 -12.37
N LEU A 140 2.22 -5.93 -11.80
CA LEU A 140 1.68 -5.48 -10.52
C LEU A 140 2.61 -5.86 -9.38
N LYS A 141 3.31 -4.89 -8.80
CA LYS A 141 4.21 -5.06 -7.66
C LYS A 141 3.76 -4.32 -6.41
N THR A 142 2.73 -3.52 -6.54
CA THR A 142 2.17 -2.69 -5.46
C THR A 142 0.66 -2.69 -5.55
N ILE A 143 0.00 -2.58 -4.40
CA ILE A 143 -1.46 -2.46 -4.30
C ILE A 143 -1.78 -1.02 -3.90
N PRO A 144 -2.65 -0.30 -4.65
CA PRO A 144 -3.04 1.05 -4.30
C PRO A 144 -4.04 1.03 -3.15
N TYR A 145 -3.77 1.71 -2.06
CA TYR A 145 -4.72 1.82 -0.94
C TYR A 145 -5.17 3.26 -0.67
N GLN A 146 -4.37 4.25 -1.07
CA GLN A 146 -4.70 5.67 -0.89
C GLN A 146 -4.35 6.47 -2.14
N PRO A 147 -5.35 6.91 -2.93
CA PRO A 147 -5.10 7.80 -4.06
C PRO A 147 -4.75 9.21 -3.56
N ASN A 148 -3.81 9.86 -4.25
CA ASN A 148 -3.46 11.24 -4.03
C ASN A 148 -3.53 12.01 -5.34
N VAL A 149 -4.03 13.24 -5.29
CA VAL A 149 -4.16 14.10 -6.45
C VAL A 149 -3.52 15.44 -6.16
N PHE A 150 -2.60 15.87 -7.02
CA PHE A 150 -2.05 17.22 -7.01
C PHE A 150 -2.90 18.11 -7.90
N ALA A 151 -3.35 19.23 -7.35
CA ALA A 151 -4.12 20.22 -8.09
C ALA A 151 -3.80 21.62 -7.57
N PHE A 152 -3.98 22.62 -8.43
CA PHE A 152 -4.02 24.00 -7.99
C PHE A 152 -5.42 24.29 -7.41
N PHE A 153 -5.44 24.81 -6.21
CA PHE A 153 -6.66 25.28 -5.56
C PHE A 153 -6.65 26.81 -5.55
N TYR A 154 -7.78 27.41 -5.87
CA TYR A 154 -7.91 28.86 -5.82
C TYR A 154 -9.23 29.26 -5.14
N ASN A 155 -9.22 30.43 -4.51
CA ASN A 155 -10.41 31.00 -3.92
C ASN A 155 -11.16 31.83 -4.97
N LYS A 156 -12.37 31.41 -5.32
CA LYS A 156 -13.19 32.05 -6.36
C LYS A 156 -13.54 33.51 -6.02
N ASP A 157 -13.84 33.80 -4.77
CA ASP A 157 -14.22 35.16 -4.33
C ASP A 157 -13.02 36.12 -4.46
N LEU A 158 -11.79 35.65 -4.17
CA LEU A 158 -10.59 36.44 -4.33
C LEU A 158 -10.24 36.66 -5.81
N PHE A 159 -10.52 35.69 -6.68
CA PHE A 159 -10.39 35.86 -8.13
C PHE A 159 -11.36 36.90 -8.65
N GLU A 160 -12.62 36.85 -8.26
CA GLU A 160 -13.65 37.82 -8.60
C GLU A 160 -13.26 39.24 -8.13
N GLN A 161 -12.79 39.38 -6.89
CA GLN A 161 -12.31 40.62 -6.31
C GLN A 161 -11.13 41.21 -7.10
N ALA A 162 -10.24 40.37 -7.65
CA ALA A 162 -9.13 40.78 -8.50
C ALA A 162 -9.51 40.93 -9.97
N GLY A 163 -10.80 40.78 -10.33
CA GLY A 163 -11.27 40.88 -11.72
C GLY A 163 -10.81 39.72 -12.62
N ILE A 164 -10.49 38.57 -12.05
CA ILE A 164 -10.07 37.37 -12.78
C ILE A 164 -11.31 36.52 -13.05
N THR A 165 -11.69 36.36 -14.30
CA THR A 165 -12.91 35.68 -14.74
C THR A 165 -12.68 34.28 -15.31
N GLU A 166 -11.43 33.97 -15.67
CA GLU A 166 -11.03 32.68 -16.25
C GLU A 166 -9.83 32.09 -15.54
N GLU A 167 -9.78 30.78 -15.49
CA GLU A 167 -8.65 30.00 -14.95
C GLU A 167 -7.47 30.07 -15.95
N PRO A 168 -6.22 30.20 -15.45
CA PRO A 168 -5.05 30.18 -16.30
C PRO A 168 -4.83 28.80 -16.93
N LYS A 169 -4.54 28.79 -18.23
CA LYS A 169 -4.26 27.55 -18.99
C LYS A 169 -2.77 27.39 -19.32
N THR A 170 -1.99 28.44 -19.12
CA THR A 170 -0.55 28.46 -19.38
C THR A 170 0.21 29.04 -18.19
N TRP A 171 1.53 28.82 -18.14
CA TRP A 171 2.37 29.41 -17.11
C TRP A 171 2.43 30.93 -17.16
N ASP A 172 2.34 31.50 -18.34
CA ASP A 172 2.34 32.98 -18.48
C ASP A 172 1.03 33.57 -17.99
N GLU A 173 -0.12 32.98 -18.35
CA GLU A 173 -1.42 33.36 -17.79
C GLU A 173 -1.47 33.16 -16.25
N PHE A 174 -0.84 32.10 -15.71
CA PHE A 174 -0.74 31.90 -14.26
C PHE A 174 0.06 33.05 -13.59
N LYS A 175 1.17 33.48 -14.19
CA LYS A 175 1.94 34.63 -13.69
C LYS A 175 1.12 35.93 -13.74
N ASP A 176 0.35 36.14 -14.83
CA ASP A 176 -0.55 37.30 -14.98
C ASP A 176 -1.65 37.28 -13.90
N VAL A 177 -2.23 36.11 -13.60
CA VAL A 177 -3.18 35.93 -12.49
C VAL A 177 -2.54 36.30 -11.15
N CYS A 178 -1.33 35.82 -10.89
CA CYS A 178 -0.59 36.14 -9.66
C CYS A 178 -0.34 37.66 -9.57
N GLN A 179 0.01 38.34 -10.69
CA GLN A 179 0.21 39.75 -10.67
C GLN A 179 -1.08 40.54 -10.41
N LYS A 180 -2.20 40.15 -11.03
CA LYS A 180 -3.51 40.76 -10.79
C LYS A 180 -3.95 40.64 -9.33
N LEU A 181 -3.76 39.47 -8.72
CA LEU A 181 -4.04 39.26 -7.30
C LEU A 181 -3.19 40.22 -6.45
N LYS A 182 -1.89 40.31 -6.72
CA LYS A 182 -0.98 41.21 -6.01
C LYS A 182 -1.37 42.66 -6.15
N ASP A 183 -1.75 43.11 -7.35
CA ASP A 183 -2.18 44.50 -7.63
C ASP A 183 -3.49 44.83 -6.91
N ALA A 184 -4.36 43.83 -6.66
CA ALA A 184 -5.54 43.94 -5.85
C ALA A 184 -5.27 43.83 -4.32
N GLY A 185 -4.00 43.75 -3.91
CA GLY A 185 -3.62 43.61 -2.49
C GLY A 185 -3.84 42.22 -1.90
N ILE A 186 -4.03 41.21 -2.73
CA ILE A 186 -4.27 39.82 -2.36
C ILE A 186 -2.96 39.05 -2.54
N THR A 187 -2.58 38.25 -1.54
CA THR A 187 -1.43 37.33 -1.68
C THR A 187 -1.80 36.18 -2.62
N PRO A 188 -1.08 36.02 -3.76
CA PRO A 188 -1.36 34.96 -4.71
C PRO A 188 -0.94 33.59 -4.20
#